data_f0926bb0cc7a6861e22d723ea0348a91
#
_entry.id   f0926bb0cc7a6861e22d723ea0348a91
#
_cell.length_a   1.000
_cell.length_b   1.000
_cell.length_c   1.000
_cell.angle_alpha   90.00
_cell.angle_beta   90.00
_cell.angle_gamma   90.00
#
_symmetry.space_group_name_H-M   'P 1'
#
loop_
_entity.id
_entity.type
_entity.pdbx_description
1 polymer ?
#
loop_
_entity_poly.entity_id
_entity_poly.type
_entity_poly.pdbx_seq_one_letter_code
_entity_poly.pdbx_strand_id
1 'polypeptide(L)'
;MILYHSSYTKIDKFELPYNGLHLGSLKSSVEAGLRKAYKYDSNVYIHKCSCFINPHNTIQEIYDDLGEDWQSALEDLKQHNRHWIRYTNKYEPSVKKSHLTNNVELVTVLEVTQMTKQETEDLLETLEEY
;
A
#
# COMPACT_ATOMS: atom_id res chain seq x y z
N MET A 1 5.75 2.26 12.03
CA MET A 1 4.32 2.13 11.66
C MET A 1 4.12 0.85 10.86
N ILE A 2 3.05 0.14 11.15
CA ILE A 2 2.70 -1.06 10.41
C ILE A 2 1.72 -0.71 9.29
N LEU A 3 2.07 -1.04 8.07
CA LEU A 3 1.24 -0.91 6.88
C LEU A 3 1.25 -2.21 6.10
N TYR A 4 0.35 -2.33 5.14
CA TYR A 4 0.17 -3.55 4.36
C TYR A 4 0.24 -3.26 2.87
N HIS A 5 0.77 -4.22 2.13
CA HIS A 5 0.80 -4.20 0.67
C HIS A 5 0.37 -5.56 0.14
N SER A 6 -0.51 -5.56 -0.85
CA SER A 6 -0.97 -6.80 -1.49
C SER A 6 -0.34 -6.98 -2.87
N SER A 7 -0.14 -8.22 -3.24
CA SER A 7 0.40 -8.59 -4.54
C SER A 7 -0.22 -9.91 -5.00
N TYR A 8 -0.10 -10.21 -6.29
CA TYR A 8 -0.45 -11.51 -6.86
C TYR A 8 0.72 -12.51 -6.82
N THR A 9 1.88 -12.09 -6.29
CA THR A 9 3.06 -12.92 -6.04
C THR A 9 3.67 -12.59 -4.68
N LYS A 10 4.43 -13.53 -4.11
CA LYS A 10 5.20 -13.27 -2.90
C LYS A 10 6.38 -12.34 -3.20
N ILE A 11 6.53 -11.30 -2.41
CA ILE A 11 7.63 -10.33 -2.51
C ILE A 11 8.46 -10.43 -1.22
N ASP A 12 9.74 -10.78 -1.35
CA ASP A 12 10.65 -10.82 -0.20
C ASP A 12 11.30 -9.45 0.03
N LYS A 13 11.61 -8.74 -1.05
CA LYS A 13 12.18 -7.40 -1.03
C LYS A 13 11.56 -6.57 -2.14
N PHE A 14 11.03 -5.40 -1.79
CA PHE A 14 10.41 -4.52 -2.77
C PHE A 14 11.44 -3.88 -3.70
N GLU A 15 11.07 -3.80 -4.98
CA GLU A 15 11.66 -2.88 -5.95
C GLU A 15 10.72 -1.69 -6.10
N LEU A 16 11.26 -0.51 -6.34
CA LEU A 16 10.44 0.70 -6.47
C LEU A 16 9.64 0.68 -7.77
N PRO A 17 8.29 0.61 -7.71
CA PRO A 17 7.45 0.70 -8.90
C PRO A 17 7.52 2.09 -9.53
N TYR A 18 7.15 2.18 -10.80
CA TYR A 18 7.13 3.45 -11.55
C TYR A 18 6.30 4.53 -10.86
N ASN A 19 5.14 4.18 -10.31
CA ASN A 19 4.26 5.11 -9.59
C ASN A 19 4.46 5.10 -8.07
N GLY A 20 5.64 4.68 -7.60
CA GLY A 20 5.93 4.56 -6.18
C GLY A 20 5.35 3.30 -5.56
N LEU A 21 5.73 3.02 -4.32
CA LEU A 21 5.20 1.91 -3.57
C LEU A 21 4.06 2.38 -2.68
N HIS A 22 2.87 1.81 -2.89
CA HIS A 22 1.67 2.14 -2.14
C HIS A 22 1.42 1.10 -1.06
N LEU A 23 1.18 1.58 0.17
CA LEU A 23 0.84 0.75 1.31
C LEU A 23 -0.36 1.38 2.03
N GLY A 24 -1.11 0.57 2.74
CA GLY A 24 -2.29 1.06 3.43
C GLY A 24 -2.71 0.17 4.60
N SER A 25 -3.96 0.32 5.01
CA SER A 25 -4.55 -0.51 6.05
C SER A 25 -4.69 -1.97 5.57
N LEU A 26 -4.89 -2.88 6.50
CA LEU A 26 -5.17 -4.27 6.15
C LEU A 26 -6.40 -4.38 5.24
N LYS A 27 -7.47 -3.66 5.55
CA LYS A 27 -8.70 -3.70 4.75
C LYS A 27 -8.47 -3.23 3.31
N SER A 28 -7.84 -2.08 3.11
CA SER A 28 -7.57 -1.58 1.75
C SER A 28 -6.63 -2.49 0.97
N SER A 29 -5.64 -3.11 1.65
CA SER A 29 -4.75 -4.08 1.03
C SER A 29 -5.45 -5.37 0.63
N VAL A 30 -6.38 -5.85 1.46
CA VAL A 30 -7.19 -7.04 1.13
C VAL A 30 -8.06 -6.76 -0.10
N GLU A 31 -8.73 -5.61 -0.17
CA GLU A 31 -9.54 -5.23 -1.32
C GLU A 31 -8.71 -5.11 -2.60
N ALA A 32 -7.55 -4.45 -2.53
CA ALA A 32 -6.64 -4.34 -3.66
C ALA A 32 -6.11 -5.72 -4.10
N GLY A 33 -5.80 -6.58 -3.13
CA GLY A 33 -5.33 -7.94 -3.38
C GLY A 33 -6.35 -8.80 -4.12
N LEU A 34 -7.62 -8.72 -3.71
CA LEU A 34 -8.71 -9.42 -4.40
C LEU A 34 -8.83 -8.97 -5.86
N ARG A 35 -8.81 -7.67 -6.10
CA ARG A 35 -8.88 -7.13 -7.45
C ARG A 35 -7.75 -7.65 -8.33
N LYS A 36 -6.53 -7.67 -7.82
CA LYS A 36 -5.36 -8.21 -8.51
C LYS A 36 -5.50 -9.73 -8.75
N ALA A 37 -5.99 -10.46 -7.76
CA ALA A 37 -6.14 -11.91 -7.86
C ALA A 37 -7.17 -12.30 -8.93
N TYR A 38 -8.27 -11.58 -9.04
CA TYR A 38 -9.25 -11.80 -10.11
C TYR A 38 -8.70 -11.42 -11.48
N LYS A 39 -7.94 -10.32 -11.55
CA LYS A 39 -7.34 -9.87 -12.81
C LYS A 39 -6.30 -10.86 -13.35
N TYR A 40 -5.48 -11.43 -12.48
CA TYR A 40 -4.35 -12.30 -12.86
C TYR A 40 -4.61 -13.78 -12.58
N ASP A 41 -5.80 -14.13 -12.11
CA ASP A 41 -6.17 -15.50 -11.70
C ASP A 41 -5.12 -16.13 -10.77
N SER A 42 -4.89 -15.46 -9.66
CA SER A 42 -3.84 -15.83 -8.69
C SER A 42 -4.38 -15.91 -7.27
N ASN A 43 -3.55 -16.40 -6.37
CA ASN A 43 -3.75 -16.19 -4.94
C ASN A 43 -3.47 -14.73 -4.56
N VAL A 44 -3.81 -14.40 -3.33
CA VAL A 44 -3.54 -13.09 -2.73
C VAL A 44 -2.37 -13.23 -1.74
N TYR A 45 -1.40 -12.35 -1.85
CA TYR A 45 -0.26 -12.28 -0.93
C TYR A 45 -0.32 -10.96 -0.20
N ILE A 46 -0.58 -11.02 1.12
CA ILE A 46 -0.63 -9.82 1.97
C ILE A 46 0.70 -9.69 2.70
N HIS A 47 1.38 -8.60 2.46
CA HIS A 47 2.67 -8.28 3.06
C HIS A 47 2.45 -7.32 4.22
N LYS A 48 2.74 -7.79 5.44
CA LYS A 48 2.77 -6.94 6.63
C LYS A 48 4.14 -6.29 6.72
N CYS A 49 4.17 -4.96 6.75
CA CYS A 49 5.40 -4.21 6.65
C CYS A 49 5.60 -3.27 7.83
N SER A 50 6.86 -3.17 8.27
CA SER A 50 7.30 -2.11 9.17
C SER A 50 7.84 -0.97 8.31
N CYS A 51 7.30 0.23 8.51
CA CYS A 51 7.63 1.40 7.70
C CYS A 51 8.21 2.50 8.58
N PHE A 52 9.36 3.05 8.16
CA PHE A 52 9.98 4.17 8.85
C PHE A 52 9.36 5.48 8.38
N ILE A 53 8.34 5.93 9.10
CA ILE A 53 7.55 7.13 8.80
C ILE A 53 7.61 8.08 9.99
N ASN A 54 7.96 9.34 9.75
CA ASN A 54 7.95 10.39 10.77
C ASN A 54 7.66 11.76 10.13
N PRO A 55 7.40 12.82 10.91
CA PRO A 55 7.11 14.15 10.36
C PRO A 55 8.23 14.74 9.51
N HIS A 56 9.48 14.31 9.73
CA HIS A 56 10.64 14.85 9.00
C HIS A 56 10.83 14.22 7.63
N ASN A 57 10.31 13.00 7.39
CA ASN A 57 10.42 12.32 6.10
C ASN A 57 9.09 12.23 5.35
N THR A 58 8.04 12.89 5.83
CA THR A 58 6.69 12.83 5.27
C THR A 58 6.20 14.20 4.89
N ILE A 59 5.61 14.33 3.71
CA ILE A 59 4.82 15.49 3.36
C ILE A 59 3.50 15.38 4.11
N GLN A 60 3.22 16.35 4.98
CA GLN A 60 2.03 16.33 5.84
C GLN A 60 0.73 16.61 5.07
N GLU A 61 0.84 17.19 3.90
CA GLU A 61 -0.32 17.44 3.05
C GLU A 61 -0.94 16.11 2.64
N ILE A 62 -2.26 16.09 2.62
CA ILE A 62 -3.04 14.94 2.16
C ILE A 62 -3.39 15.20 0.71
N TYR A 63 -2.86 14.36 -0.16
CA TYR A 63 -3.21 14.38 -1.58
C TYR A 63 -4.48 13.58 -1.80
N ASP A 64 -5.25 14.00 -2.80
CA ASP A 64 -6.27 13.13 -3.37
C ASP A 64 -5.61 11.95 -4.07
N ASP A 65 -6.33 10.84 -4.20
CA ASP A 65 -5.84 9.71 -4.96
C ASP A 65 -5.68 10.09 -6.43
N LEU A 66 -4.47 9.98 -6.94
CA LEU A 66 -4.13 10.37 -8.32
C LEU A 66 -4.30 9.21 -9.32
N GLY A 67 -4.83 8.07 -8.88
CA GLY A 67 -5.09 6.92 -9.74
C GLY A 67 -3.80 6.26 -10.23
N GLU A 68 -3.49 6.44 -11.50
CA GLU A 68 -2.31 5.83 -12.13
C GLU A 68 -1.20 6.85 -12.42
N ASP A 69 -1.39 8.12 -12.07
CA ASP A 69 -0.44 9.19 -12.37
C ASP A 69 0.09 9.84 -11.08
N TRP A 70 1.13 9.25 -10.53
CA TRP A 70 1.79 9.71 -9.32
C TRP A 70 3.12 10.44 -9.55
N GLN A 71 3.49 10.72 -10.82
CA GLN A 71 4.81 11.27 -11.14
C GLN A 71 5.04 12.66 -10.55
N SER A 72 4.02 13.53 -10.56
CA SER A 72 4.13 14.86 -9.95
C SER A 72 4.32 14.78 -8.44
N ALA A 73 3.63 13.86 -7.78
CA ALA A 73 3.77 13.64 -6.34
C ALA A 73 5.15 13.10 -5.98
N LEU A 74 5.69 12.18 -6.77
CA LEU A 74 7.05 11.66 -6.59
C LEU A 74 8.10 12.75 -6.80
N GLU A 75 7.89 13.65 -7.75
CA GLU A 75 8.77 14.79 -7.97
C GLU A 75 8.74 15.77 -6.80
N ASP A 76 7.56 16.02 -6.22
CA ASP A 76 7.42 16.83 -5.01
C ASP A 76 8.20 16.25 -3.84
N LEU A 77 8.15 14.93 -3.66
CA LEU A 77 8.95 14.26 -2.63
C LEU A 77 10.43 14.50 -2.81
N LYS A 78 10.92 14.37 -4.04
CA LYS A 78 12.32 14.58 -4.38
C LYS A 78 12.75 16.02 -4.10
N GLN A 79 11.94 17.00 -4.53
CA GLN A 79 12.23 18.41 -4.34
C GLN A 79 12.30 18.82 -2.87
N HIS A 80 11.45 18.23 -2.02
CA HIS A 80 11.39 18.54 -0.59
C HIS A 80 12.28 17.63 0.25
N ASN A 81 13.02 16.72 -0.37
CA ASN A 81 13.84 15.72 0.33
C ASN A 81 13.01 14.93 1.35
N ARG A 82 11.83 14.50 0.93
CA ARG A 82 10.90 13.67 1.71
C ARG A 82 10.70 12.34 1.02
N HIS A 83 10.18 11.35 1.76
CA HIS A 83 10.04 9.99 1.24
C HIS A 83 8.63 9.45 1.32
N TRP A 84 7.72 10.11 2.00
CA TRP A 84 6.35 9.63 2.19
C TRP A 84 5.30 10.69 1.89
N ILE A 85 4.19 10.25 1.29
CA ILE A 85 2.96 11.02 1.14
C ILE A 85 1.83 10.22 1.74
N ARG A 86 0.96 10.87 2.49
CA ARG A 86 -0.27 10.29 3.02
C ARG A 86 -1.45 10.81 2.21
N TYR A 87 -2.30 9.91 1.73
CA TYR A 87 -3.43 10.27 0.86
C TYR A 87 -4.69 9.46 1.16
N THR A 88 -5.84 9.96 0.65
CA THR A 88 -7.11 9.25 0.72
C THR A 88 -7.22 8.27 -0.44
N ASN A 89 -7.39 6.98 -0.12
CA ASN A 89 -7.58 5.96 -1.15
C ASN A 89 -9.02 5.97 -1.65
N LYS A 90 -9.22 6.17 -2.96
CA LYS A 90 -10.55 6.22 -3.60
C LYS A 90 -11.02 4.85 -4.09
N TYR A 91 -10.10 3.95 -4.41
CA TYR A 91 -10.39 2.66 -5.03
C TYR A 91 -10.60 1.55 -4.01
N GLU A 92 -9.91 1.61 -2.88
CA GLU A 92 -10.08 0.70 -1.75
C GLU A 92 -10.43 1.54 -0.52
N PRO A 93 -11.71 1.97 -0.39
CA PRO A 93 -12.12 2.91 0.66
C PRO A 93 -11.83 2.39 2.06
N SER A 94 -11.20 3.24 2.85
CA SER A 94 -10.85 2.96 4.23
C SER A 94 -10.89 4.27 5.00
N VAL A 95 -11.27 4.23 6.29
CA VAL A 95 -11.19 5.41 7.15
C VAL A 95 -9.74 5.79 7.46
N LYS A 96 -8.80 4.86 7.22
CA LYS A 96 -7.38 5.11 7.39
C LYS A 96 -6.76 5.56 6.07
N LYS A 97 -5.83 6.49 6.16
CA LYS A 97 -5.11 6.97 4.97
C LYS A 97 -4.15 5.92 4.45
N SER A 98 -3.95 5.94 3.13
CA SER A 98 -2.89 5.17 2.48
C SER A 98 -1.60 6.00 2.42
N HIS A 99 -0.49 5.33 2.13
CA HIS A 99 0.82 5.95 2.06
C HIS A 99 1.54 5.56 0.78
N LEU A 100 2.24 6.52 0.20
CA LEU A 100 3.12 6.33 -0.95
C LEU A 100 4.55 6.61 -0.51
N THR A 101 5.49 5.75 -0.91
CA THR A 101 6.92 6.05 -0.73
C THR A 101 7.69 5.98 -2.05
N ASN A 102 8.73 6.81 -2.14
CA ASN A 102 9.73 6.77 -3.20
C ASN A 102 11.01 6.01 -2.77
N ASN A 103 11.02 5.43 -1.58
CA ASN A 103 12.21 4.76 -1.03
C ASN A 103 11.83 3.44 -0.35
N VAL A 104 12.03 2.35 -1.06
CA VAL A 104 11.68 1.01 -0.57
C VAL A 104 12.56 0.54 0.58
N GLU A 105 13.71 1.16 0.82
CA GLU A 105 14.58 0.84 1.96
C GLU A 105 13.94 1.20 3.30
N LEU A 106 12.93 2.07 3.29
CA LEU A 106 12.19 2.45 4.49
C LEU A 106 11.08 1.44 4.84
N VAL A 107 10.95 0.38 4.04
CA VAL A 107 9.91 -0.64 4.19
C VAL A 107 10.55 -2.00 4.40
N THR A 108 10.22 -2.65 5.52
CA THR A 108 10.69 -3.99 5.85
C THR A 108 9.51 -4.95 5.86
N VAL A 109 9.58 -6.01 5.06
CA VAL A 109 8.56 -7.05 5.08
C VAL A 109 8.76 -7.90 6.34
N LEU A 110 7.75 -7.93 7.21
CA LEU A 110 7.76 -8.71 8.44
C LEU A 110 7.15 -10.09 8.26
N GLU A 111 6.10 -10.18 7.46
CA GLU A 111 5.31 -11.38 7.30
C GLU A 111 4.57 -11.33 5.97
N VAL A 112 4.47 -12.48 5.31
CA VAL A 112 3.68 -12.64 4.08
C VAL A 112 2.64 -13.73 4.32
N THR A 113 1.37 -13.39 4.12
CA THR A 113 0.27 -14.35 4.21
C THR A 113 -0.27 -14.64 2.82
N GLN A 114 -0.22 -15.90 2.42
CA GLN A 114 -0.81 -16.37 1.17
C GLN A 114 -2.23 -16.86 1.43
N MET A 115 -3.17 -16.39 0.64
CA MET A 115 -4.58 -16.76 0.73
C MET A 115 -5.15 -17.05 -0.65
N THR A 116 -6.12 -17.96 -0.71
CA THR A 116 -6.96 -18.10 -1.90
C THR A 116 -7.90 -16.90 -2.03
N LYS A 117 -8.50 -16.73 -3.20
CA LYS A 117 -9.53 -15.69 -3.40
C LYS A 117 -10.66 -15.83 -2.38
N GLN A 118 -11.13 -17.05 -2.14
CA GLN A 118 -12.21 -17.31 -1.20
C GLN A 118 -11.82 -16.98 0.24
N GLU A 119 -10.65 -17.41 0.68
CA GLU A 119 -10.14 -17.07 2.01
C GLU A 119 -10.03 -15.55 2.20
N THR A 120 -9.62 -14.85 1.15
CA THR A 120 -9.48 -13.39 1.17
C THR A 120 -10.85 -12.71 1.24
N GLU A 121 -11.84 -13.20 0.50
CA GLU A 121 -13.22 -12.70 0.58
C GLU A 121 -13.81 -12.90 1.97
N ASP A 122 -13.59 -14.07 2.57
CA ASP A 122 -14.05 -14.37 3.92
C ASP A 122 -13.41 -13.43 4.96
N LEU A 123 -12.10 -13.18 4.80
CA LEU A 123 -11.40 -12.22 5.67
C LEU A 123 -11.98 -10.81 5.53
N LEU A 124 -12.22 -10.36 4.31
CA LEU A 124 -12.73 -9.01 4.04
C LEU A 124 -14.08 -8.78 4.73
N GLU A 125 -14.96 -9.78 4.75
CA GLU A 125 -16.25 -9.70 5.43
C GLU A 125 -16.11 -9.47 6.95
N THR A 126 -15.00 -9.89 7.55
CA THR A 126 -14.76 -9.72 9.00
C THR A 126 -14.06 -8.41 9.35
N LEU A 127 -13.49 -7.71 8.36
CA LEU A 127 -12.73 -6.49 8.63
C LEU A 127 -13.65 -5.28 8.78
N GLU A 128 -13.49 -4.58 9.91
CA GLU A 128 -14.20 -3.35 10.21
C GLU A 128 -13.18 -2.24 10.43
N GLU A 129 -13.52 -1.03 9.98
CA GLU A 129 -12.71 0.17 10.22
C GLU A 129 -13.59 1.30 10.77
N TYR A 130 -13.07 1.97 11.78
CA TYR A 130 -13.73 3.10 12.44
C TYR A 130 -12.87 4.36 12.36
#